data_2d2b87cbde4902b6aae652f4f560748a
#
_entry.id   2d2b87cbde4902b6aae652f4f560748a
#
_cell.length_a   1.000
_cell.length_b   1.000
_cell.length_c   1.000
_cell.angle_alpha   90.00
_cell.angle_beta   90.00
_cell.angle_gamma   90.00
#
_symmetry.space_group_name_H-M   'P 1'
#
loop_
_entity.id
_entity.type
_entity.pdbx_description
1 polymer ?
#
loop_
_entity_poly.entity_id
_entity_poly.type
_entity_poly.pdbx_seq_one_letter_code
_entity_poly.pdbx_strand_id
1 'polypeptide(L)'
;MASGCWAYVGKQGGEQVVNLTPPGCMEEEHITHEVLHSLGFYHEQNRPDRDQHVRILEENIRENKRGESEGQGLSCLQLSSSGNFIKQHTAGQYMSYDHFSIMHYPNTAFGMDNKTTIGMMKMYKCA
;
A
#
# COMPACT_ATOMS: atom_id res chain seq x y z
N MET A 1 13.96 18.51 0.02
CA MET A 1 13.61 17.67 1.17
C MET A 1 12.38 16.87 0.77
N ALA A 2 12.36 15.56 0.99
CA ALA A 2 11.18 14.75 0.72
C ALA A 2 10.06 15.20 1.67
N SER A 3 8.88 15.54 1.11
CA SER A 3 7.69 15.92 1.88
C SER A 3 6.81 14.69 2.11
N GLY A 4 6.02 14.70 3.18
CA GLY A 4 5.08 13.63 3.51
C GLY A 4 5.55 12.75 4.65
N CYS A 5 4.80 11.67 4.88
CA CYS A 5 5.12 10.66 5.88
C CYS A 5 5.68 9.44 5.16
N TRP A 6 6.81 8.94 5.58
CA TRP A 6 7.38 7.71 5.03
C TRP A 6 8.46 7.12 5.94
N ALA A 7 8.61 5.82 5.90
CA ALA A 7 9.71 5.08 6.52
C ALA A 7 10.17 3.92 5.64
N TYR A 8 11.38 3.44 5.86
CA TYR A 8 11.84 2.19 5.25
C TYR A 8 11.20 1.00 5.94
N VAL A 9 10.80 -0.01 5.16
CA VAL A 9 10.22 -1.23 5.70
C VAL A 9 11.30 -2.14 6.27
N GLY A 10 11.22 -2.39 7.57
CA GLY A 10 12.16 -3.23 8.30
C GLY A 10 13.53 -2.58 8.52
N LYS A 11 14.38 -3.31 9.21
CA LYS A 11 15.73 -2.88 9.57
C LYS A 11 16.63 -2.83 8.33
N GLN A 12 17.13 -1.65 7.99
CA GLN A 12 18.04 -1.44 6.85
C GLN A 12 19.52 -1.63 7.24
N GLY A 13 19.82 -1.68 8.54
CA GLY A 13 21.19 -1.68 9.07
C GLY A 13 21.72 -0.25 9.29
N GLY A 14 22.34 -0.04 10.44
CA GLY A 14 22.78 1.30 10.84
C GLY A 14 21.62 2.26 11.15
N GLU A 15 21.86 3.54 10.96
CA GLU A 15 20.86 4.60 11.13
C GLU A 15 19.86 4.59 9.96
N GLN A 16 18.58 4.72 10.27
CA GLN A 16 17.53 4.83 9.25
C GLN A 16 16.53 5.94 9.60
N VAL A 17 15.99 6.57 8.57
CA VAL A 17 15.10 7.73 8.70
C VAL A 17 13.65 7.29 8.77
N VAL A 18 12.89 7.86 9.70
CA VAL A 18 11.44 7.96 9.67
C VAL A 18 11.11 9.42 9.41
N ASN A 19 10.51 9.72 8.27
CA ASN A 19 10.18 11.09 7.88
C ASN A 19 8.74 11.44 8.26
N LEU A 20 8.59 12.45 9.11
CA LEU A 20 7.29 12.94 9.57
C LEU A 20 7.24 14.46 9.33
N THR A 21 6.66 14.88 8.21
CA THR A 21 6.59 16.31 7.86
C THR A 21 5.40 16.99 8.55
N PRO A 22 5.65 17.97 9.46
CA PRO A 22 4.58 18.75 10.08
C PRO A 22 3.83 19.63 9.06
N PRO A 23 2.55 19.97 9.32
CA PRO A 23 1.71 19.43 10.39
C PRO A 23 1.09 18.07 10.06
N GLY A 24 1.04 17.67 8.78
CA GLY A 24 0.22 16.58 8.28
C GLY A 24 0.60 15.18 8.77
N CYS A 25 1.84 14.96 9.22
CA CYS A 25 2.31 13.66 9.70
C CYS A 25 2.36 13.56 11.24
N MET A 26 1.82 14.55 11.96
CA MET A 26 1.94 14.59 13.41
C MET A 26 0.75 13.94 14.15
N GLU A 27 -0.21 13.42 13.42
CA GLU A 27 -1.30 12.64 13.97
C GLU A 27 -0.80 11.26 14.43
N GLU A 28 -1.33 10.74 15.53
CA GLU A 28 -0.93 9.46 16.12
C GLU A 28 -1.00 8.31 15.11
N GLU A 29 -2.01 8.31 14.25
CA GLU A 29 -2.20 7.30 13.22
C GLU A 29 -1.04 7.28 12.21
N HIS A 30 -0.60 8.45 11.74
CA HIS A 30 0.52 8.54 10.79
C HIS A 30 1.85 8.13 11.44
N ILE A 31 2.09 8.59 12.67
CA ILE A 31 3.31 8.22 13.41
C ILE A 31 3.36 6.71 13.62
N THR A 32 2.26 6.12 14.08
CA THR A 32 2.16 4.68 14.31
C THR A 32 2.37 3.88 13.02
N HIS A 33 1.76 4.32 11.91
CA HIS A 33 1.91 3.73 10.60
C HIS A 33 3.39 3.66 10.17
N GLU A 34 4.11 4.78 10.26
CA GLU A 34 5.53 4.85 9.86
C GLU A 34 6.44 4.03 10.78
N VAL A 35 6.13 3.99 12.07
CA VAL A 35 6.84 3.12 13.02
C VAL A 35 6.63 1.65 12.67
N LEU A 36 5.41 1.23 12.32
CA LEU A 36 5.12 -0.14 11.89
C LEU A 36 5.89 -0.51 10.62
N HIS A 37 6.05 0.42 9.66
CA HIS A 37 6.95 0.20 8.53
C HIS A 37 8.38 -0.11 9.01
N SER A 38 8.92 0.69 9.92
CA SER A 38 10.27 0.47 10.47
C SER A 38 10.44 -0.88 11.16
N LEU A 39 9.35 -1.44 11.72
CA LEU A 39 9.31 -2.77 12.31
C LEU A 39 9.17 -3.90 11.28
N GLY A 40 8.95 -3.59 10.00
CA GLY A 40 8.91 -4.56 8.90
C GLY A 40 7.52 -4.85 8.35
N PHE A 41 6.50 -4.11 8.77
CA PHE A 41 5.15 -4.29 8.24
C PHE A 41 4.98 -3.55 6.90
N TYR A 42 4.51 -4.28 5.89
CA TYR A 42 4.04 -3.72 4.62
C TYR A 42 2.59 -3.27 4.73
N HIS A 43 2.12 -2.55 3.72
CA HIS A 43 0.70 -2.22 3.63
C HIS A 43 -0.16 -3.48 3.49
N GLU A 44 -1.33 -3.50 4.13
CA GLU A 44 -2.23 -4.66 4.13
C GLU A 44 -2.71 -5.00 2.71
N GLN A 45 -3.03 -4.00 1.87
CA GLN A 45 -3.44 -4.20 0.48
C GLN A 45 -2.32 -4.72 -0.44
N ASN A 46 -1.07 -4.79 0.04
CA ASN A 46 0.07 -5.34 -0.70
C ASN A 46 0.35 -6.82 -0.34
N ARG A 47 -0.44 -7.41 0.53
CA ARG A 47 -0.32 -8.83 0.89
C ARG A 47 -0.48 -9.73 -0.34
N PRO A 48 0.23 -10.86 -0.41
CA PRO A 48 0.11 -11.81 -1.53
C PRO A 48 -1.31 -12.34 -1.74
N ASP A 49 -2.08 -12.50 -0.65
CA ASP A 49 -3.46 -13.02 -0.65
C ASP A 49 -4.55 -11.95 -0.82
N ARG A 50 -4.17 -10.67 -0.97
CA ARG A 50 -5.10 -9.54 -1.01
C ARG A 50 -6.26 -9.70 -2.00
N ASP A 51 -6.04 -10.34 -3.15
CA ASP A 51 -7.06 -10.49 -4.20
C ASP A 51 -8.22 -11.41 -3.80
N GLN A 52 -8.08 -12.12 -2.68
CA GLN A 52 -9.19 -12.86 -2.05
C GLN A 52 -10.09 -11.94 -1.21
N HIS A 53 -9.64 -10.73 -0.89
CA HIS A 53 -10.27 -9.81 0.06
C HIS A 53 -10.65 -8.48 -0.58
N VAL A 54 -9.80 -7.97 -1.47
CA VAL A 54 -10.00 -6.68 -2.16
C VAL A 54 -9.73 -6.80 -3.65
N ARG A 55 -10.39 -5.95 -4.43
CA ARG A 55 -10.12 -5.76 -5.87
C ARG A 55 -9.53 -4.37 -6.09
N ILE A 56 -8.40 -4.29 -6.76
CA ILE A 56 -7.83 -3.03 -7.20
C ILE A 56 -8.51 -2.61 -8.51
N LEU A 57 -9.07 -1.41 -8.52
CA LEU A 57 -9.76 -0.80 -9.66
C LEU A 57 -8.79 0.14 -10.37
N GLU A 58 -7.91 -0.44 -11.18
CA GLU A 58 -6.80 0.27 -11.81
C GLU A 58 -7.24 1.40 -12.71
N GLU A 59 -8.40 1.25 -13.36
CA GLU A 59 -9.02 2.27 -14.19
C GLU A 59 -9.29 3.58 -13.46
N ASN A 60 -9.40 3.54 -12.13
CA ASN A 60 -9.65 4.69 -11.27
C ASN A 60 -8.38 5.33 -10.71
N ILE A 61 -7.23 4.69 -10.85
CA ILE A 61 -5.95 5.19 -10.32
C ILE A 61 -5.40 6.26 -11.26
N ARG A 62 -4.92 7.36 -10.69
CA ARG A 62 -4.26 8.45 -11.44
C ARG A 62 -3.04 7.93 -12.21
N GLU A 63 -2.87 8.34 -13.46
CA GLU A 63 -1.80 7.87 -14.34
C GLU A 63 -0.39 8.08 -13.77
N ASN A 64 -0.13 9.23 -13.15
CA ASN A 64 1.14 9.52 -12.50
C ASN A 64 1.45 8.63 -11.28
N LYS A 65 0.51 7.79 -10.88
CA LYS A 65 0.64 6.81 -9.78
C LYS A 65 0.52 5.37 -10.27
N ARG A 66 0.43 5.16 -11.59
CA ARG A 66 0.42 3.83 -12.22
C ARG A 66 1.81 3.25 -12.45
N GLY A 67 2.84 3.83 -11.87
CA GLY A 67 4.22 3.31 -11.95
C GLY A 67 4.81 3.39 -13.35
N GLU A 68 5.48 4.50 -13.67
CA GLU A 68 6.43 4.55 -14.77
C GLU A 68 7.68 3.77 -14.37
N SER A 69 7.78 2.53 -14.80
CA SER A 69 9.08 1.88 -14.92
C SER A 69 9.58 2.09 -16.34
N GLU A 70 10.22 3.22 -16.59
CA GLU A 70 11.04 3.36 -17.78
C GLU A 70 12.20 2.35 -17.70
N GLY A 71 12.19 1.40 -18.62
CA GLY A 71 13.36 0.62 -19.01
C GLY A 71 13.63 -0.64 -18.21
N GLN A 72 12.98 -1.70 -18.58
CA GLN A 72 13.55 -3.03 -18.91
C GLN A 72 12.37 -3.99 -19.14
N GLY A 73 12.40 -4.66 -20.29
CA GLY A 73 11.34 -5.50 -20.80
C GLY A 73 10.83 -6.53 -19.79
N LEU A 74 9.73 -6.20 -19.14
CA LEU A 74 8.95 -7.13 -18.32
C LEU A 74 7.61 -7.40 -19.00
N SER A 75 7.27 -8.66 -18.98
CA SER A 75 6.08 -9.31 -19.50
C SER A 75 4.80 -8.54 -19.16
N CYS A 76 3.86 -8.55 -20.12
CA CYS A 76 2.51 -7.96 -20.11
C CYS A 76 1.64 -8.23 -18.84
N LEU A 77 2.09 -9.10 -17.93
CA LEU A 77 1.41 -9.44 -16.67
C LEU A 77 1.82 -8.54 -15.48
N GLN A 78 2.79 -7.65 -15.66
CA GLN A 78 3.31 -6.77 -14.59
C GLN A 78 2.99 -5.29 -14.82
N LEU A 79 2.17 -4.96 -15.80
CA LEU A 79 1.99 -3.57 -16.28
C LEU A 79 0.87 -2.81 -15.55
N SER A 80 0.32 -3.30 -14.48
CA SER A 80 -0.92 -2.75 -13.99
C SER A 80 -1.04 -2.57 -12.48
N SER A 81 -0.10 -1.95 -11.85
CA SER A 81 -0.44 -1.25 -10.61
C SER A 81 0.60 -0.20 -10.32
N SER A 82 0.19 0.98 -9.90
CA SER A 82 1.12 1.94 -9.32
C SER A 82 1.98 1.19 -8.30
N GLY A 83 3.25 1.53 -8.16
CA GLY A 83 4.16 0.87 -7.23
C GLY A 83 3.57 0.66 -5.83
N ASN A 84 2.58 1.48 -5.46
CA ASN A 84 1.85 1.43 -4.20
C ASN A 84 0.89 0.24 -4.07
N PHE A 85 0.55 -0.45 -5.17
CA PHE A 85 -0.36 -1.60 -5.19
C PHE A 85 0.32 -2.91 -5.62
N ILE A 86 1.65 -2.92 -5.73
CA ILE A 86 2.41 -4.14 -6.04
C ILE A 86 2.35 -5.09 -4.84
N LYS A 87 2.02 -6.36 -5.11
CA LYS A 87 2.04 -7.39 -4.06
C LYS A 87 3.45 -7.62 -3.54
N GLN A 88 3.60 -7.66 -2.24
CA GLN A 88 4.86 -7.95 -1.55
C GLN A 88 4.91 -9.42 -1.17
N HIS A 89 5.50 -10.24 -2.02
CA HIS A 89 5.55 -11.70 -1.82
C HIS A 89 6.34 -12.14 -0.57
N THR A 90 7.14 -11.26 -0.01
CA THR A 90 7.89 -11.47 1.24
C THR A 90 7.10 -11.08 2.49
N ALA A 91 5.93 -10.44 2.34
CA ALA A 91 5.08 -10.07 3.46
C ALA A 91 4.53 -11.33 4.15
N GLY A 92 4.78 -11.45 5.45
CA GLY A 92 4.25 -12.57 6.24
C GLY A 92 2.72 -12.48 6.38
N GLN A 93 2.07 -13.62 6.28
CA GLN A 93 0.61 -13.76 6.45
C GLN A 93 0.33 -14.48 7.78
N TYR A 94 0.55 -13.77 8.88
CA TYR A 94 0.42 -14.38 10.21
C TYR A 94 -1.01 -14.35 10.77
N MET A 95 -1.87 -13.50 10.20
CA MET A 95 -3.25 -13.26 10.64
C MET A 95 -4.18 -13.12 9.43
N SER A 96 -5.49 -13.23 9.68
CA SER A 96 -6.52 -12.92 8.67
C SER A 96 -6.34 -11.50 8.13
N TYR A 97 -6.77 -11.28 6.89
CA TYR A 97 -6.75 -9.96 6.26
C TYR A 97 -7.64 -8.98 7.05
N ASP A 98 -7.08 -7.82 7.38
CA ASP A 98 -7.78 -6.79 8.16
C ASP A 98 -8.02 -5.52 7.32
N HIS A 99 -9.26 -5.33 6.87
CA HIS A 99 -9.69 -4.13 6.15
C HIS A 99 -9.60 -2.83 6.97
N PHE A 100 -9.52 -2.94 8.29
CA PHE A 100 -9.43 -1.81 9.22
C PHE A 100 -8.03 -1.60 9.79
N SER A 101 -7.07 -2.36 9.31
CA SER A 101 -5.67 -2.19 9.70
C SER A 101 -5.22 -0.76 9.44
N ILE A 102 -4.47 -0.18 10.38
CA ILE A 102 -3.79 1.12 10.20
C ILE A 102 -2.81 1.09 9.02
N MET A 103 -2.37 -0.11 8.59
CA MET A 103 -1.53 -0.32 7.42
C MET A 103 -2.32 -0.49 6.13
N HIS A 104 -3.66 -0.41 6.16
CA HIS A 104 -4.51 -0.51 4.97
C HIS A 104 -4.82 0.88 4.40
N TYR A 105 -4.64 1.05 3.09
CA TYR A 105 -5.04 2.30 2.43
C TYR A 105 -6.55 2.50 2.46
N PRO A 106 -7.00 3.76 2.51
CA PRO A 106 -8.40 4.08 2.30
C PRO A 106 -8.84 3.65 0.89
N ASN A 107 -10.11 3.33 0.74
CA ASN A 107 -10.66 2.78 -0.50
C ASN A 107 -10.56 3.72 -1.72
N THR A 108 -10.28 5.00 -1.52
CA THR A 108 -10.10 6.03 -2.56
C THR A 108 -8.63 6.44 -2.77
N ALA A 109 -7.68 5.75 -2.12
CA ALA A 109 -6.28 6.10 -2.21
C ALA A 109 -5.80 6.18 -3.67
N PHE A 110 -5.14 7.29 -4.03
CA PHE A 110 -4.66 7.59 -5.39
C PHE A 110 -5.73 7.65 -6.48
N GLY A 111 -7.02 7.68 -6.10
CA GLY A 111 -8.13 7.75 -7.04
C GLY A 111 -8.26 9.09 -7.75
N MET A 112 -8.67 9.05 -9.02
CA MET A 112 -9.13 10.23 -9.74
C MET A 112 -10.48 10.66 -9.17
N ASP A 113 -10.66 11.96 -8.90
CA ASP A 113 -11.93 12.53 -8.45
C ASP A 113 -12.59 11.76 -7.29
N ASN A 114 -11.78 11.32 -6.32
CA ASN A 114 -12.21 10.51 -5.18
C ASN A 114 -12.87 9.18 -5.56
N LYS A 115 -12.62 8.66 -6.77
CA LYS A 115 -13.11 7.35 -7.17
C LYS A 115 -12.50 6.24 -6.33
N THR A 116 -13.28 5.21 -6.10
CA THR A 116 -12.83 4.00 -5.41
C THR A 116 -11.73 3.32 -6.22
N THR A 117 -10.60 3.02 -5.57
CA THR A 117 -9.46 2.30 -6.12
C THR A 117 -9.29 0.92 -5.49
N ILE A 118 -9.80 0.75 -4.27
CA ILE A 118 -9.79 -0.52 -3.53
C ILE A 118 -11.25 -0.89 -3.22
N GLY A 119 -11.79 -1.85 -3.93
CA GLY A 119 -13.13 -2.40 -3.70
C GLY A 119 -13.06 -3.62 -2.78
N MET A 120 -13.96 -3.70 -1.80
CA MET A 120 -14.10 -4.91 -0.99
C MET A 120 -14.68 -6.05 -1.82
N MET A 121 -14.08 -7.24 -1.73
CA MET A 121 -14.70 -8.45 -2.27
C MET A 121 -15.86 -8.85 -1.36
N LYS A 122 -17.07 -8.93 -1.92
CA LYS A 122 -18.18 -9.54 -1.17
C LYS A 122 -17.85 -11.02 -0.96
N MET A 123 -17.67 -11.42 0.27
CA MET A 123 -17.65 -12.85 0.60
C MET A 123 -19.04 -13.41 0.30
N TYR A 124 -19.18 -14.05 -0.84
CA TYR A 124 -20.31 -14.95 -1.05
C TYR A 124 -20.08 -16.13 -0.11
N LYS A 125 -20.81 -16.16 1.01
CA LYS A 125 -20.92 -17.40 1.77
C LYS A 125 -21.55 -18.40 0.81
N CYS A 126 -20.80 -19.40 0.40
CA CYS A 126 -21.40 -20.61 -0.16
C CYS A 126 -22.34 -21.18 0.91
N ALA A 127 -23.62 -21.23 0.59
CA ALA A 127 -24.63 -21.86 1.42
C ALA A 127 -24.46 -23.39 1.37
#